data_b809d659d91b44208c29d99c204ed3b2
#
_entry.id   b809d659d91b44208c29d99c204ed3b2
#
_cell.length_a   1.000
_cell.length_b   1.000
_cell.length_c   1.000
_cell.angle_alpha   90.00
_cell.angle_beta   90.00
_cell.angle_gamma   90.00
#
_symmetry.space_group_name_H-M   'P 1'
#
loop_
_entity.id
_entity.type
_entity.pdbx_description
1 polymer ?
#
loop_
_entity_poly.entity_id
_entity_poly.type
_entity_poly.pdbx_seq_one_letter_code
_entity_poly.pdbx_strand_id
1 'polypeptide(L)'
;MGFLRLVVRIMGRISTFRSYQFALLLAAVLAVAAFYYFGSERQNFSSTTKRIKQTQSTHNTNRNDADLTVDTRLSPKDVSEEQGEEQQDVGGVSEEFRPRKGEIGGSGDQHYHALMMFTKVDKSRSLQDKFRVAMLSMVKHGEFMEGEVLVLHFVSDPASKELGEKMLQEFLLDATFKYEVLFHDVVDLTHKLFPIVEAMQKYFSAGSGAYYSDAIFFLSVAMHQIMPESLTRIVQLDLDLKYRTNIRDLFKEFDRFPPGAVIGITREMQPVYRVGTLAGQGAALARASGTPTCPGTPGPALFLFWAAVLHTFWQYRKENPRTRVGDPPPEGLPGFNSGVMLLDLGAMRESALYNQLLKPSNVAKLADQYRFRGHLGDQDFFTMIGMEHPELFYPLACGWNRQLCTWWRDHGYGDVFQMYYRCEGLVYIYHGNCNSPIPDY
;
A
#
# COMPACT_ATOMS: atom_id res chain seq x y z
N MET A 1 32.41 -20.19 63.90
CA MET A 1 32.98 -19.71 62.60
C MET A 1 32.15 -20.08 61.37
N GLY A 2 31.21 -21.04 61.42
CA GLY A 2 30.39 -21.44 60.26
C GLY A 2 29.28 -20.44 59.86
N PHE A 3 28.63 -19.81 60.82
CA PHE A 3 27.52 -18.91 60.61
C PHE A 3 27.92 -17.61 59.89
N LEU A 4 29.07 -17.05 60.24
CA LEU A 4 29.60 -15.83 59.62
C LEU A 4 29.98 -16.04 58.15
N ARG A 5 30.48 -17.23 57.79
CA ARG A 5 30.78 -17.59 56.37
C ARG A 5 29.52 -17.80 55.54
N LEU A 6 28.41 -18.28 56.14
CA LEU A 6 27.15 -18.44 55.46
C LEU A 6 26.50 -17.08 55.18
N VAL A 7 26.52 -16.15 56.17
CA VAL A 7 25.96 -14.80 56.01
C VAL A 7 26.73 -14.01 54.96
N VAL A 8 28.05 -14.08 54.92
CA VAL A 8 28.87 -13.41 53.89
C VAL A 8 28.59 -13.98 52.49
N ARG A 9 28.37 -15.31 52.36
CA ARG A 9 27.99 -15.92 51.07
C ARG A 9 26.59 -15.50 50.62
N ILE A 10 25.61 -15.36 51.53
CA ILE A 10 24.23 -14.91 51.21
C ILE A 10 24.25 -13.43 50.84
N MET A 11 24.96 -12.57 51.58
CA MET A 11 25.11 -11.15 51.23
C MET A 11 25.83 -10.93 49.90
N GLY A 12 26.86 -11.72 49.60
CA GLY A 12 27.54 -11.68 48.31
C GLY A 12 26.65 -12.06 47.15
N ARG A 13 25.76 -13.05 47.30
CA ARG A 13 24.75 -13.41 46.28
C ARG A 13 23.66 -12.37 46.11
N ILE A 14 23.23 -11.71 47.20
CA ILE A 14 22.24 -10.63 47.15
C ILE A 14 22.83 -9.38 46.46
N SER A 15 24.10 -9.07 46.71
CA SER A 15 24.80 -7.97 46.07
C SER A 15 24.98 -8.19 44.56
N THR A 16 25.37 -9.40 44.16
CA THR A 16 25.51 -9.75 42.73
C THR A 16 24.14 -9.78 42.02
N PHE A 17 23.08 -10.22 42.68
CA PHE A 17 21.74 -10.23 42.12
C PHE A 17 21.20 -8.80 41.91
N ARG A 18 21.42 -7.87 42.87
CA ARG A 18 21.10 -6.45 42.69
C ARG A 18 21.93 -5.78 41.61
N SER A 19 23.21 -6.08 41.53
CA SER A 19 24.09 -5.57 40.47
C SER A 19 23.67 -6.03 39.10
N TYR A 20 23.22 -7.29 38.95
CA TYR A 20 22.68 -7.82 37.69
C TYR A 20 21.35 -7.18 37.29
N GLN A 21 20.45 -6.94 38.23
CA GLN A 21 19.21 -6.23 37.99
C GLN A 21 19.46 -4.77 37.57
N PHE A 22 20.44 -4.11 38.19
CA PHE A 22 20.86 -2.75 37.80
C PHE A 22 21.46 -2.72 36.38
N ALA A 23 22.28 -3.70 36.03
CA ALA A 23 22.86 -3.83 34.71
C ALA A 23 21.82 -4.10 33.65
N LEU A 24 20.80 -4.93 33.94
CA LEU A 24 19.66 -5.17 33.04
C LEU A 24 18.78 -3.94 32.87
N LEU A 25 18.51 -3.18 33.94
CA LEU A 25 17.79 -1.91 33.87
C LEU A 25 18.55 -0.87 33.05
N LEU A 26 19.86 -0.76 33.27
CA LEU A 26 20.73 0.14 32.49
C LEU A 26 20.77 -0.27 31.01
N ALA A 27 20.86 -1.56 30.69
CA ALA A 27 20.83 -2.08 29.35
C ALA A 27 19.47 -1.82 28.67
N ALA A 28 18.36 -1.96 29.41
CA ALA A 28 17.01 -1.64 28.92
C ALA A 28 16.86 -0.14 28.65
N VAL A 29 17.36 0.72 29.55
CA VAL A 29 17.34 2.18 29.34
C VAL A 29 18.21 2.58 28.15
N LEU A 30 19.39 1.98 27.99
CA LEU A 30 20.27 2.23 26.84
C LEU A 30 19.67 1.72 25.53
N ALA A 31 18.97 0.58 25.56
CA ALA A 31 18.25 0.07 24.40
C ALA A 31 17.08 0.98 24.00
N VAL A 32 16.33 1.51 24.98
CA VAL A 32 15.26 2.49 24.74
C VAL A 32 15.85 3.82 24.23
N ALA A 33 16.95 4.29 24.81
CA ALA A 33 17.64 5.50 24.38
C ALA A 33 18.21 5.34 22.95
N ALA A 34 18.82 4.19 22.65
CA ALA A 34 19.32 3.86 21.31
C ALA A 34 18.17 3.77 20.32
N PHE A 35 17.04 3.15 20.69
CA PHE A 35 15.84 3.09 19.87
C PHE A 35 15.26 4.50 19.60
N TYR A 36 15.25 5.37 20.62
CA TYR A 36 14.84 6.78 20.46
C TYR A 36 15.83 7.57 19.61
N TYR A 37 17.13 7.40 19.81
CA TYR A 37 18.17 8.14 19.08
C TYR A 37 18.27 7.69 17.61
N PHE A 38 18.35 6.39 17.35
CA PHE A 38 18.39 5.83 16.01
C PHE A 38 17.00 5.79 15.34
N GLY A 39 15.91 5.74 16.10
CA GLY A 39 14.55 5.87 15.61
C GLY A 39 14.20 7.31 15.22
N SER A 40 14.81 8.31 15.87
CA SER A 40 14.62 9.72 15.55
C SER A 40 15.25 10.12 14.21
N GLU A 41 16.38 9.53 13.83
CA GLU A 41 16.90 9.73 12.46
C GLU A 41 16.00 9.11 11.38
N ARG A 42 15.25 8.03 11.70
CA ARG A 42 14.21 7.52 10.82
C ARG A 42 12.94 8.38 10.79
N GLN A 43 12.75 9.31 11.72
CA GLN A 43 11.63 10.27 11.70
C GLN A 43 11.74 11.34 10.60
N ASN A 44 12.87 11.46 9.91
CA ASN A 44 12.99 12.26 8.69
C ASN A 44 12.26 11.64 7.49
N PHE A 45 11.71 10.44 7.62
CA PHE A 45 10.67 9.91 6.74
C PHE A 45 9.28 10.44 7.15
N SER A 46 9.22 11.74 7.45
CA SER A 46 7.96 12.44 7.67
C SER A 46 7.13 12.28 6.42
N SER A 47 6.07 11.49 6.52
CA SER A 47 5.17 11.26 5.41
C SER A 47 4.74 12.60 4.81
N THR A 48 4.50 12.62 3.52
CA THR A 48 3.90 13.72 2.78
C THR A 48 2.69 14.31 3.52
N THR A 49 1.92 13.46 4.20
CA THR A 49 0.78 13.82 5.04
C THR A 49 1.14 14.76 6.20
N LYS A 50 2.30 14.60 6.86
CA LYS A 50 2.71 15.52 7.94
C LYS A 50 3.00 16.93 7.41
N ARG A 51 3.63 17.03 6.23
CA ARG A 51 3.87 18.32 5.57
C ARG A 51 2.57 19.01 5.21
N ILE A 52 1.61 18.27 4.66
CA ILE A 52 0.29 18.78 4.29
C ILE A 52 -0.48 19.26 5.52
N LYS A 53 -0.47 18.51 6.64
CA LYS A 53 -1.09 18.97 7.91
C LYS A 53 -0.51 20.28 8.40
N GLN A 54 0.81 20.48 8.33
CA GLN A 54 1.44 21.73 8.71
C GLN A 54 1.00 22.89 7.82
N THR A 55 0.93 22.68 6.51
CA THR A 55 0.51 23.71 5.54
C THR A 55 -0.97 24.07 5.73
N GLN A 56 -1.84 23.10 5.99
CA GLN A 56 -3.26 23.36 6.25
C GLN A 56 -3.50 24.06 7.59
N SER A 57 -2.72 23.71 8.63
CA SER A 57 -2.80 24.41 9.93
C SER A 57 -2.40 25.88 9.82
N THR A 58 -1.39 26.20 9.01
CA THR A 58 -0.95 27.58 8.77
C THR A 58 -1.98 28.36 7.93
N HIS A 59 -2.67 27.69 7.00
CA HIS A 59 -3.69 28.34 6.17
C HIS A 59 -5.00 28.61 6.93
N ASN A 60 -5.37 27.73 7.88
CA ASN A 60 -6.54 27.95 8.74
C ASN A 60 -6.32 29.03 9.79
N THR A 61 -5.10 29.21 10.31
CA THR A 61 -4.78 30.31 11.23
C THR A 61 -4.84 31.67 10.55
N ASN A 62 -4.52 31.76 9.26
CA ASN A 62 -4.62 33.03 8.51
C ASN A 62 -6.05 33.35 8.02
N ARG A 63 -7.00 32.43 8.12
CA ARG A 63 -8.39 32.66 7.71
C ARG A 63 -9.28 33.20 8.82
N ASN A 64 -8.87 33.09 10.09
CA ASN A 64 -9.67 33.50 11.24
C ASN A 64 -9.47 34.97 11.67
N ASP A 65 -8.52 35.67 11.05
CA ASP A 65 -8.23 37.09 11.42
C ASP A 65 -8.77 38.13 10.42
N ALA A 66 -9.60 37.73 9.45
CA ALA A 66 -10.16 38.63 8.46
C ALA A 66 -11.69 38.54 8.39
N ASP A 67 -12.38 38.78 9.49
CA ASP A 67 -13.82 39.04 9.45
C ASP A 67 -14.20 40.05 10.57
N LEU A 68 -14.39 41.29 10.17
CA LEU A 68 -15.28 42.27 10.80
C LEU A 68 -15.27 43.54 9.95
N THR A 69 -16.28 43.77 9.13
CA THR A 69 -17.23 44.86 9.21
C THR A 69 -18.07 44.98 7.93
N VAL A 70 -19.31 44.88 8.16
CA VAL A 70 -20.55 45.23 7.49
C VAL A 70 -20.47 46.59 6.74
N ASP A 71 -21.03 46.72 5.50
CA ASP A 71 -22.32 47.37 5.39
C ASP A 71 -22.95 47.24 3.98
N THR A 72 -24.24 47.39 3.97
CA THR A 72 -25.31 47.10 3.07
C THR A 72 -25.43 48.09 1.89
N ARG A 73 -25.94 47.55 0.74
CA ARG A 73 -26.91 48.14 -0.22
C ARG A 73 -26.51 48.45 -1.66
N LEU A 74 -27.36 47.90 -2.49
CA LEU A 74 -27.90 48.34 -3.78
C LEU A 74 -27.23 47.95 -5.10
N SER A 75 -27.98 47.14 -5.83
CA SER A 75 -28.00 46.82 -7.28
C SER A 75 -28.49 48.02 -8.13
N PRO A 76 -28.60 47.95 -9.45
CA PRO A 76 -27.66 47.57 -10.51
C PRO A 76 -27.50 48.67 -11.59
N LYS A 77 -26.57 48.54 -12.54
CA LYS A 77 -26.76 48.92 -13.97
C LYS A 77 -25.48 48.83 -14.80
N ASP A 78 -25.63 48.13 -15.85
CA ASP A 78 -25.13 48.21 -17.23
C ASP A 78 -23.90 49.06 -17.62
N VAL A 79 -23.19 48.47 -18.59
CA VAL A 79 -22.49 49.01 -19.77
C VAL A 79 -20.99 48.80 -19.87
N SER A 80 -20.67 47.82 -20.74
CA SER A 80 -19.70 47.78 -21.83
C SER A 80 -18.25 48.33 -21.70
N GLU A 81 -17.39 47.53 -22.30
CA GLU A 81 -16.21 47.80 -23.14
C GLU A 81 -14.83 47.74 -22.49
N GLU A 82 -14.12 46.71 -23.03
CA GLU A 82 -12.73 46.64 -23.51
C GLU A 82 -11.61 47.21 -22.67
N GLN A 83 -10.72 46.36 -22.22
CA GLN A 83 -9.35 46.21 -22.77
C GLN A 83 -8.55 45.19 -21.95
N GLY A 84 -7.74 44.42 -22.67
CA GLY A 84 -6.98 43.31 -22.15
C GLY A 84 -5.85 43.72 -21.21
N GLU A 85 -5.63 42.85 -20.23
CA GLU A 85 -4.35 42.70 -19.55
C GLU A 85 -4.05 41.23 -19.37
N GLU A 86 -2.85 40.87 -19.74
CA GLU A 86 -2.24 39.55 -19.69
C GLU A 86 -2.31 38.97 -18.28
N GLN A 87 -3.12 37.92 -18.10
CA GLN A 87 -2.95 37.00 -16.98
C GLN A 87 -1.83 36.00 -17.34
N GLN A 88 -0.70 36.13 -16.67
CA GLN A 88 0.32 35.09 -16.62
C GLN A 88 -0.29 33.86 -15.95
N ASP A 89 -0.56 32.88 -16.78
CA ASP A 89 -0.91 31.51 -16.39
C ASP A 89 0.33 30.83 -15.82
N VAL A 90 0.39 30.69 -14.49
CA VAL A 90 1.37 29.84 -13.80
C VAL A 90 0.78 28.43 -13.73
N GLY A 91 0.59 27.84 -14.89
CA GLY A 91 0.36 26.42 -15.05
C GLY A 91 1.68 25.68 -15.00
N GLY A 92 1.99 25.04 -13.87
CA GLY A 92 3.06 24.05 -13.79
C GLY A 92 2.71 22.83 -14.63
N VAL A 93 3.04 22.90 -15.91
CA VAL A 93 2.99 21.77 -16.84
C VAL A 93 4.14 20.85 -16.48
N SER A 94 3.83 19.64 -16.02
CA SER A 94 4.80 18.57 -15.92
C SER A 94 5.45 18.35 -17.29
N GLU A 95 6.77 18.54 -17.38
CA GLU A 95 7.52 18.25 -18.60
C GLU A 95 7.36 16.78 -18.98
N GLU A 96 6.77 16.57 -20.14
CA GLU A 96 6.52 15.28 -20.78
C GLU A 96 7.85 14.75 -21.33
N PHE A 97 8.33 13.63 -20.78
CA PHE A 97 9.43 12.89 -21.41
C PHE A 97 8.94 12.26 -22.72
N ARG A 98 9.37 12.82 -23.85
CA ARG A 98 9.07 12.27 -25.18
C ARG A 98 10.28 11.50 -25.72
N PRO A 99 10.21 10.16 -25.81
CA PRO A 99 11.22 9.42 -26.54
C PRO A 99 11.09 9.70 -28.06
N ARG A 100 12.25 9.87 -28.71
CA ARG A 100 12.32 10.04 -30.16
C ARG A 100 11.99 8.72 -30.87
N LYS A 101 10.78 8.57 -31.36
CA LYS A 101 10.45 7.95 -32.66
C LYS A 101 8.94 7.85 -32.86
N GLY A 102 8.47 8.33 -34.00
CA GLY A 102 7.12 8.13 -34.47
C GLY A 102 6.38 9.44 -34.68
N GLU A 103 6.09 9.67 -35.91
CA GLU A 103 5.33 10.78 -36.41
C GLU A 103 3.98 10.90 -35.72
N ILE A 104 3.49 12.10 -35.63
CA ILE A 104 2.19 12.55 -35.12
C ILE A 104 1.10 11.52 -35.44
N GLY A 105 0.64 10.78 -34.44
CA GLY A 105 -0.46 9.83 -34.53
C GLY A 105 -1.77 10.57 -34.78
N GLY A 106 -2.50 10.12 -35.79
CA GLY A 106 -3.82 10.62 -36.11
C GLY A 106 -4.81 10.35 -34.96
N SER A 107 -5.85 11.14 -34.89
CA SER A 107 -7.04 11.02 -34.03
C SER A 107 -7.65 9.62 -34.13
N GLY A 108 -7.23 8.68 -33.26
CA GLY A 108 -7.77 7.32 -33.23
C GLY A 108 -6.98 6.26 -32.50
N ASP A 109 -5.80 6.58 -31.92
CA ASP A 109 -5.00 5.57 -31.21
C ASP A 109 -5.69 5.12 -29.91
N GLN A 110 -5.73 3.79 -29.66
CA GLN A 110 -6.25 3.21 -28.43
C GLN A 110 -5.17 3.19 -27.35
N HIS A 111 -5.41 3.84 -26.21
CA HIS A 111 -4.47 3.91 -25.11
C HIS A 111 -4.78 2.90 -24.01
N TYR A 112 -3.73 2.17 -23.58
CA TYR A 112 -3.76 1.23 -22.46
C TYR A 112 -2.94 1.81 -21.30
N HIS A 113 -3.56 2.14 -20.19
CA HIS A 113 -2.94 2.87 -19.09
C HIS A 113 -2.53 1.94 -17.96
N ALA A 114 -1.25 1.90 -17.63
CA ALA A 114 -0.69 1.15 -16.50
C ALA A 114 -0.06 2.12 -15.49
N LEU A 115 -0.35 1.95 -14.19
CA LEU A 115 0.11 2.81 -13.11
C LEU A 115 1.02 2.02 -12.15
N MET A 116 2.12 2.64 -11.75
CA MET A 116 3.05 2.09 -10.75
C MET A 116 3.37 3.13 -9.69
N MET A 117 3.40 2.70 -8.42
CA MET A 117 3.84 3.52 -7.30
C MET A 117 5.37 3.48 -7.21
N PHE A 118 6.05 4.59 -7.55
CA PHE A 118 7.50 4.63 -7.79
C PHE A 118 8.19 5.68 -6.92
N THR A 119 8.20 5.46 -5.60
CA THR A 119 8.84 6.38 -4.64
C THR A 119 9.95 5.70 -3.85
N LYS A 120 10.96 6.48 -3.43
CA LYS A 120 12.13 6.01 -2.65
C LYS A 120 12.96 4.93 -3.36
N VAL A 121 12.81 4.82 -4.67
CA VAL A 121 13.55 3.85 -5.50
C VAL A 121 15.02 4.23 -5.56
N ASP A 122 15.34 5.52 -5.53
CA ASP A 122 16.70 6.05 -5.42
C ASP A 122 17.49 5.51 -4.21
N LYS A 123 16.78 5.16 -3.13
CA LYS A 123 17.36 4.67 -1.87
C LYS A 123 17.36 3.16 -1.72
N SER A 124 16.80 2.42 -2.68
CA SER A 124 16.60 0.97 -2.58
C SER A 124 17.06 0.21 -3.79
N ARG A 125 18.27 -0.34 -3.74
CA ARG A 125 18.81 -1.20 -4.79
C ARG A 125 17.90 -2.38 -5.09
N SER A 126 17.33 -3.00 -4.06
CA SER A 126 16.38 -4.11 -4.21
C SER A 126 15.14 -3.71 -5.03
N LEU A 127 14.60 -2.50 -4.79
CA LEU A 127 13.47 -1.98 -5.58
C LEU A 127 13.86 -1.71 -7.04
N GLN A 128 15.06 -1.20 -7.28
CA GLN A 128 15.59 -1.01 -8.63
C GLN A 128 15.70 -2.32 -9.38
N ASP A 129 16.26 -3.36 -8.74
CA ASP A 129 16.41 -4.69 -9.34
C ASP A 129 15.05 -5.34 -9.65
N LYS A 130 14.07 -5.20 -8.75
CA LYS A 130 12.69 -5.67 -8.97
C LYS A 130 12.02 -4.93 -10.13
N PHE A 131 12.12 -3.61 -10.17
CA PHE A 131 11.59 -2.77 -11.24
C PHE A 131 12.23 -3.13 -12.60
N ARG A 132 13.54 -3.40 -12.63
CA ARG A 132 14.23 -3.89 -13.82
C ARG A 132 13.61 -5.20 -14.34
N VAL A 133 13.39 -6.17 -13.46
CA VAL A 133 12.76 -7.46 -13.83
C VAL A 133 11.36 -7.25 -14.39
N ALA A 134 10.57 -6.39 -13.72
CA ALA A 134 9.21 -6.09 -14.15
C ALA A 134 9.19 -5.46 -15.55
N MET A 135 9.95 -4.40 -15.77
CA MET A 135 9.96 -3.68 -17.05
C MET A 135 10.51 -4.53 -18.19
N LEU A 136 11.66 -5.20 -18.00
CA LEU A 136 12.23 -6.07 -19.03
C LEU A 136 11.31 -7.22 -19.41
N SER A 137 10.62 -7.81 -18.43
CA SER A 137 9.65 -8.88 -18.73
C SER A 137 8.38 -8.33 -19.40
N MET A 138 7.93 -7.12 -19.06
CA MET A 138 6.81 -6.45 -19.71
C MET A 138 7.14 -6.18 -21.19
N VAL A 139 8.32 -5.63 -21.47
CA VAL A 139 8.79 -5.35 -22.84
C VAL A 139 8.94 -6.63 -23.65
N LYS A 140 9.55 -7.67 -23.05
CA LYS A 140 9.76 -8.98 -23.70
C LYS A 140 8.45 -9.62 -24.19
N HIS A 141 7.37 -9.48 -23.45
CA HIS A 141 6.09 -10.13 -23.73
C HIS A 141 5.02 -9.17 -24.26
N GLY A 142 5.31 -7.87 -24.33
CA GLY A 142 4.38 -6.85 -24.81
C GLY A 142 4.20 -6.93 -26.32
N GLU A 143 2.97 -7.10 -26.76
CA GLU A 143 2.58 -7.10 -28.17
C GLU A 143 1.33 -6.20 -28.32
N PHE A 144 1.51 -5.07 -28.96
CA PHE A 144 0.44 -4.11 -29.24
C PHE A 144 0.29 -3.93 -30.75
N MET A 145 -0.92 -3.69 -31.19
CA MET A 145 -1.23 -3.50 -32.61
C MET A 145 -0.85 -2.09 -33.10
N GLU A 146 -0.81 -1.89 -34.39
CA GLU A 146 -0.75 -0.55 -34.96
C GLU A 146 -1.97 0.27 -34.51
N GLY A 147 -1.72 1.50 -34.04
CA GLY A 147 -2.78 2.32 -33.42
C GLY A 147 -3.05 2.02 -31.93
N GLU A 148 -2.27 1.15 -31.28
CA GLU A 148 -2.33 0.92 -29.84
C GLU A 148 -1.10 1.51 -29.15
N VAL A 149 -1.29 2.15 -28.00
CA VAL A 149 -0.21 2.79 -27.20
C VAL A 149 -0.31 2.35 -25.76
N LEU A 150 0.80 1.86 -25.19
CA LEU A 150 0.93 1.60 -23.76
C LEU A 150 1.37 2.88 -23.04
N VAL A 151 0.54 3.43 -22.17
CA VAL A 151 0.85 4.61 -21.37
C VAL A 151 1.21 4.19 -19.96
N LEU A 152 2.48 4.43 -19.59
CA LEU A 152 3.04 4.08 -18.29
C LEU A 152 3.00 5.30 -17.37
N HIS A 153 2.19 5.25 -16.32
CA HIS A 153 2.08 6.28 -15.30
C HIS A 153 2.90 5.89 -14.07
N PHE A 154 3.73 6.79 -13.59
CA PHE A 154 4.51 6.61 -12.37
C PHE A 154 4.16 7.70 -11.35
N VAL A 155 3.68 7.30 -10.16
CA VAL A 155 3.54 8.22 -9.02
C VAL A 155 4.86 8.25 -8.30
N SER A 156 5.56 9.39 -8.31
CA SER A 156 6.96 9.45 -7.93
C SER A 156 7.31 10.67 -7.08
N ASP A 157 8.38 10.56 -6.31
CA ASP A 157 9.11 11.70 -5.76
C ASP A 157 10.19 12.17 -6.75
N PRO A 158 10.72 13.41 -6.62
CA PRO A 158 11.67 13.97 -7.60
C PRO A 158 12.93 13.12 -7.81
N ALA A 159 13.51 12.56 -6.75
CA ALA A 159 14.74 11.77 -6.86
C ALA A 159 14.49 10.42 -7.54
N SER A 160 13.38 9.77 -7.21
CA SER A 160 12.95 8.53 -7.88
C SER A 160 12.58 8.78 -9.34
N LYS A 161 11.94 9.92 -9.67
CA LYS A 161 11.65 10.31 -11.06
C LYS A 161 12.92 10.37 -11.90
N GLU A 162 13.94 11.14 -11.46
CA GLU A 162 15.20 11.29 -12.19
C GLU A 162 15.88 9.94 -12.47
N LEU A 163 15.89 9.04 -11.46
CA LEU A 163 16.41 7.69 -11.63
C LEU A 163 15.55 6.86 -12.57
N GLY A 164 14.23 6.92 -12.43
CA GLY A 164 13.26 6.18 -13.24
C GLY A 164 13.36 6.52 -14.71
N GLU A 165 13.50 7.80 -15.06
CA GLU A 165 13.71 8.24 -16.44
C GLU A 165 14.96 7.60 -17.07
N LYS A 166 16.08 7.56 -16.33
CA LYS A 166 17.32 6.91 -16.80
C LYS A 166 17.14 5.39 -16.99
N MET A 167 16.48 4.73 -16.02
CA MET A 167 16.23 3.28 -16.09
C MET A 167 15.30 2.92 -17.25
N LEU A 168 14.22 3.69 -17.44
CA LEU A 168 13.25 3.45 -18.51
C LEU A 168 13.84 3.68 -19.90
N GLN A 169 14.77 4.63 -20.06
CA GLN A 169 15.50 4.80 -21.32
C GLN A 169 16.26 3.52 -21.71
N GLU A 170 16.86 2.81 -20.73
CA GLU A 170 17.54 1.54 -20.99
C GLU A 170 16.51 0.41 -21.24
N PHE A 171 15.48 0.29 -20.39
CA PHE A 171 14.59 -0.88 -20.41
C PHE A 171 13.62 -0.89 -21.58
N LEU A 172 13.24 0.28 -22.09
CA LEU A 172 12.30 0.41 -23.21
C LEU A 172 12.98 0.47 -24.58
N LEU A 173 14.33 0.36 -24.65
CA LEU A 173 15.06 0.37 -25.91
C LEU A 173 14.60 -0.70 -26.90
N ASP A 174 14.31 -1.89 -26.40
CA ASP A 174 13.92 -3.05 -27.19
C ASP A 174 12.38 -3.18 -27.35
N ALA A 175 11.61 -2.17 -26.91
CA ALA A 175 10.16 -2.19 -27.08
C ALA A 175 9.78 -2.13 -28.56
N THR A 176 8.99 -3.10 -29.01
CA THR A 176 8.50 -3.20 -30.39
C THR A 176 7.15 -2.50 -30.61
N PHE A 177 6.59 -1.92 -29.56
CA PHE A 177 5.29 -1.25 -29.54
C PHE A 177 5.42 0.23 -29.18
N LYS A 178 4.38 0.99 -29.48
CA LYS A 178 4.30 2.40 -29.07
C LYS A 178 4.06 2.51 -27.59
N TYR A 179 4.76 3.44 -26.92
CA TYR A 179 4.57 3.71 -25.50
C TYR A 179 4.73 5.21 -25.18
N GLU A 180 4.12 5.60 -24.09
CA GLU A 180 4.27 6.91 -23.44
C GLU A 180 4.64 6.71 -21.97
N VAL A 181 5.39 7.66 -21.39
CA VAL A 181 5.78 7.62 -19.96
C VAL A 181 5.41 8.94 -19.32
N LEU A 182 4.58 8.86 -18.26
CA LEU A 182 4.08 10.01 -17.51
C LEU A 182 4.44 9.89 -16.04
N PHE A 183 5.06 10.93 -15.48
CA PHE A 183 5.35 11.00 -14.05
C PHE A 183 4.40 11.97 -13.35
N HIS A 184 3.82 11.53 -12.25
CA HIS A 184 2.93 12.30 -11.39
C HIS A 184 3.62 12.55 -10.05
N ASP A 185 3.63 13.80 -9.58
CA ASP A 185 4.21 14.12 -8.28
C ASP A 185 3.33 13.56 -7.14
N VAL A 186 3.95 12.77 -6.26
CA VAL A 186 3.26 12.12 -5.14
C VAL A 186 2.72 13.14 -4.12
N VAL A 187 3.38 14.29 -3.99
CA VAL A 187 2.96 15.34 -3.05
C VAL A 187 1.68 15.98 -3.55
N ASP A 188 1.63 16.34 -4.83
CA ASP A 188 0.46 16.96 -5.46
C ASP A 188 -0.76 16.04 -5.41
N LEU A 189 -0.58 14.76 -5.75
CA LEU A 189 -1.67 13.79 -5.70
C LEU A 189 -2.16 13.56 -4.26
N THR A 190 -1.25 13.46 -3.30
CA THR A 190 -1.60 13.31 -1.88
C THR A 190 -2.35 14.54 -1.37
N HIS A 191 -1.95 15.74 -1.80
CA HIS A 191 -2.62 16.98 -1.40
C HIS A 191 -4.07 17.00 -1.87
N LYS A 192 -4.32 16.60 -3.11
CA LYS A 192 -5.69 16.52 -3.66
C LYS A 192 -6.59 15.54 -2.90
N LEU A 193 -6.02 14.44 -2.40
CA LEU A 193 -6.75 13.36 -1.70
C LEU A 193 -6.63 13.42 -0.18
N PHE A 194 -6.09 14.49 0.39
CA PHE A 194 -5.70 14.55 1.80
C PHE A 194 -6.76 14.04 2.80
N PRO A 195 -8.05 14.43 2.74
CA PRO A 195 -9.05 13.96 3.71
C PRO A 195 -9.28 12.45 3.65
N ILE A 196 -9.21 11.86 2.45
CA ILE A 196 -9.37 10.42 2.24
C ILE A 196 -8.14 9.69 2.76
N VAL A 197 -6.94 10.13 2.34
CA VAL A 197 -5.67 9.53 2.77
C VAL A 197 -5.52 9.56 4.29
N GLU A 198 -5.87 10.67 4.95
CA GLU A 198 -5.81 10.77 6.42
C GLU A 198 -6.74 9.76 7.11
N ALA A 199 -7.96 9.61 6.60
CA ALA A 199 -8.91 8.63 7.12
C ALA A 199 -8.40 7.20 6.96
N MET A 200 -7.80 6.88 5.80
CA MET A 200 -7.23 5.56 5.51
C MET A 200 -6.03 5.24 6.40
N GLN A 201 -5.08 6.18 6.54
CA GLN A 201 -3.90 6.00 7.38
C GLN A 201 -4.23 5.68 8.83
N LYS A 202 -5.32 6.21 9.35
CA LYS A 202 -5.77 5.99 10.73
C LYS A 202 -6.09 4.51 11.01
N TYR A 203 -6.64 3.79 10.04
CA TYR A 203 -7.16 2.43 10.22
C TYR A 203 -6.32 1.35 9.54
N PHE A 204 -5.57 1.69 8.49
CA PHE A 204 -4.89 0.74 7.60
C PHE A 204 -3.38 0.89 7.57
N SER A 205 -2.80 1.60 8.55
CA SER A 205 -1.35 1.64 8.75
C SER A 205 -0.99 1.26 10.18
N ALA A 206 0.18 0.64 10.36
CA ALA A 206 0.70 0.23 11.67
C ALA A 206 1.19 1.42 12.54
N GLY A 207 0.83 2.65 12.20
CA GLY A 207 1.23 3.87 12.88
C GLY A 207 2.32 4.66 12.13
N SER A 208 2.65 5.86 12.64
CA SER A 208 3.64 6.74 12.01
C SER A 208 5.02 6.10 12.00
N GLY A 209 5.64 6.04 10.80
CA GLY A 209 6.96 5.43 10.60
C GLY A 209 6.94 3.96 10.19
N ALA A 210 5.79 3.29 10.15
CA ALA A 210 5.65 1.98 9.52
C ALA A 210 5.80 2.07 8.00
N TYR A 211 6.13 0.94 7.35
CA TYR A 211 6.35 0.89 5.90
C TYR A 211 5.16 1.42 5.10
N TYR A 212 3.95 0.97 5.45
CA TYR A 212 2.70 1.40 4.80
C TYR A 212 2.07 2.65 5.43
N SER A 213 2.84 3.51 6.09
CA SER A 213 2.32 4.76 6.66
C SER A 213 2.33 5.93 5.67
N ASP A 214 2.98 5.80 4.53
CA ASP A 214 3.04 6.86 3.53
C ASP A 214 1.72 6.98 2.76
N ALA A 215 1.41 8.19 2.36
CA ALA A 215 0.20 8.52 1.61
C ALA A 215 0.07 7.77 0.29
N ILE A 216 1.18 7.44 -0.35
CA ILE A 216 1.23 6.74 -1.63
C ILE A 216 0.46 5.41 -1.62
N PHE A 217 0.45 4.70 -0.48
CA PHE A 217 -0.26 3.43 -0.34
C PHE A 217 -1.79 3.56 -0.22
N PHE A 218 -2.31 4.78 -0.31
CA PHE A 218 -3.75 5.05 -0.23
C PHE A 218 -4.27 5.83 -1.44
N LEU A 219 -3.42 6.20 -2.39
CA LEU A 219 -3.84 6.97 -3.56
C LEU A 219 -4.77 6.16 -4.48
N SER A 220 -4.54 4.85 -4.59
CA SER A 220 -5.33 3.91 -5.39
C SER A 220 -6.82 3.93 -5.04
N VAL A 221 -7.16 4.11 -3.75
CA VAL A 221 -8.56 4.08 -3.29
C VAL A 221 -9.41 5.22 -3.86
N ALA A 222 -8.79 6.32 -4.27
CA ALA A 222 -9.49 7.47 -4.83
C ALA A 222 -8.86 7.99 -6.13
N MET A 223 -8.16 7.15 -6.86
CA MET A 223 -7.48 7.51 -8.11
C MET A 223 -8.42 8.14 -9.14
N HIS A 224 -9.70 7.73 -9.17
CA HIS A 224 -10.73 8.28 -10.03
C HIS A 224 -11.04 9.78 -9.80
N GLN A 225 -10.67 10.32 -8.61
CA GLN A 225 -10.89 11.74 -8.27
C GLN A 225 -9.73 12.65 -8.69
N ILE A 226 -8.56 12.08 -9.02
CA ILE A 226 -7.34 12.85 -9.34
C ILE A 226 -6.84 12.64 -10.75
N MET A 227 -7.22 11.55 -11.40
CA MET A 227 -6.90 11.31 -12.80
C MET A 227 -7.88 12.07 -13.71
N PRO A 228 -7.45 12.46 -14.92
CA PRO A 228 -8.31 13.14 -15.90
C PRO A 228 -9.63 12.37 -16.16
N GLU A 229 -10.72 13.08 -16.38
CA GLU A 229 -12.03 12.47 -16.66
C GLU A 229 -12.02 11.59 -17.91
N SER A 230 -11.20 11.96 -18.91
CA SER A 230 -11.01 11.18 -20.13
C SER A 230 -10.37 9.81 -19.89
N LEU A 231 -9.65 9.65 -18.78
CA LEU A 231 -9.07 8.36 -18.38
C LEU A 231 -10.11 7.54 -17.62
N THR A 232 -10.67 6.55 -18.30
CA THR A 232 -11.76 5.72 -17.76
C THR A 232 -11.29 4.41 -17.15
N ARG A 233 -10.15 3.84 -17.61
CA ARG A 233 -9.63 2.54 -17.14
C ARG A 233 -8.13 2.61 -16.95
N ILE A 234 -7.63 2.09 -15.83
CA ILE A 234 -6.19 2.00 -15.53
C ILE A 234 -5.89 0.71 -14.78
N VAL A 235 -4.76 0.08 -15.09
CA VAL A 235 -4.25 -1.09 -14.38
C VAL A 235 -3.16 -0.64 -13.43
N GLN A 236 -3.31 -0.86 -12.13
CA GLN A 236 -2.27 -0.59 -11.14
C GLN A 236 -1.43 -1.85 -10.90
N LEU A 237 -0.12 -1.68 -10.84
CA LEU A 237 0.88 -2.75 -10.82
C LEU A 237 1.95 -2.45 -9.77
N ASP A 238 2.30 -3.45 -8.95
CA ASP A 238 3.46 -3.38 -8.06
C ASP A 238 4.78 -3.45 -8.85
N LEU A 239 5.88 -3.06 -8.22
CA LEU A 239 7.20 -3.06 -8.84
C LEU A 239 7.89 -4.42 -8.82
N ASP A 240 7.42 -5.38 -8.01
CA ASP A 240 8.01 -6.71 -7.85
C ASP A 240 7.25 -7.80 -8.59
N LEU A 241 6.86 -7.47 -9.82
CA LEU A 241 6.18 -8.37 -10.73
C LEU A 241 7.15 -8.94 -11.80
N LYS A 242 6.79 -10.08 -12.39
CA LYS A 242 7.41 -10.63 -13.61
C LYS A 242 6.35 -11.14 -14.55
N TYR A 243 6.28 -10.53 -15.71
CA TYR A 243 5.29 -10.85 -16.75
C TYR A 243 5.72 -12.10 -17.53
N ARG A 244 4.76 -12.95 -17.86
CA ARG A 244 4.93 -14.16 -18.69
C ARG A 244 4.01 -14.17 -19.92
N THR A 245 3.17 -13.15 -20.04
CA THR A 245 2.25 -12.96 -21.15
C THR A 245 2.17 -11.48 -21.51
N ASN A 246 1.50 -11.19 -22.61
CA ASN A 246 1.24 -9.83 -23.01
C ASN A 246 0.33 -9.11 -22.00
N ILE A 247 0.81 -8.00 -21.44
CA ILE A 247 0.02 -7.17 -20.49
C ILE A 247 -1.29 -6.67 -21.12
N ARG A 248 -1.33 -6.52 -22.45
CA ARG A 248 -2.54 -6.14 -23.18
C ARG A 248 -3.73 -7.08 -22.88
N ASP A 249 -3.45 -8.36 -22.62
CA ASP A 249 -4.49 -9.34 -22.30
C ASP A 249 -5.14 -9.09 -20.94
N LEU A 250 -4.42 -8.48 -20.00
CA LEU A 250 -4.97 -8.08 -18.71
C LEU A 250 -6.07 -6.99 -18.87
N PHE A 251 -5.90 -6.08 -19.82
CA PHE A 251 -6.92 -5.05 -20.08
C PHE A 251 -8.25 -5.61 -20.61
N LYS A 252 -8.23 -6.79 -21.23
CA LYS A 252 -9.45 -7.47 -21.66
C LYS A 252 -10.32 -7.95 -20.49
N GLU A 253 -9.74 -8.08 -19.29
CA GLU A 253 -10.49 -8.48 -18.09
C GLU A 253 -11.50 -7.40 -17.67
N PHE A 254 -11.31 -6.12 -18.01
CA PHE A 254 -12.33 -5.07 -17.79
C PHE A 254 -13.69 -5.38 -18.46
N ASP A 255 -13.67 -6.03 -19.61
CA ASP A 255 -14.88 -6.37 -20.36
C ASP A 255 -15.67 -7.52 -19.71
N ARG A 256 -15.10 -8.15 -18.69
CA ARG A 256 -15.72 -9.22 -17.89
C ARG A 256 -16.32 -8.73 -16.58
N PHE A 257 -16.20 -7.43 -16.28
CA PHE A 257 -16.77 -6.90 -15.05
C PHE A 257 -18.28 -7.08 -15.02
N PRO A 258 -18.83 -7.69 -13.97
CA PRO A 258 -20.26 -7.74 -13.80
C PRO A 258 -20.82 -6.33 -13.50
N PRO A 259 -22.12 -6.08 -13.76
CA PRO A 259 -22.75 -4.81 -13.41
C PRO A 259 -22.53 -4.45 -11.93
N GLY A 260 -22.07 -3.24 -11.68
CA GLY A 260 -21.75 -2.72 -10.34
C GLY A 260 -20.30 -2.91 -9.90
N ALA A 261 -19.53 -3.80 -10.53
CA ALA A 261 -18.11 -3.93 -10.23
C ALA A 261 -17.34 -2.71 -10.76
N VAL A 262 -16.44 -2.19 -9.91
CA VAL A 262 -15.61 -1.03 -10.23
C VAL A 262 -14.11 -1.34 -10.11
N ILE A 263 -13.75 -2.47 -9.47
CA ILE A 263 -12.38 -2.91 -9.22
C ILE A 263 -12.23 -4.39 -9.58
N GLY A 264 -11.24 -4.71 -10.41
CA GLY A 264 -10.75 -6.08 -10.63
C GLY A 264 -9.52 -6.34 -9.77
N ILE A 265 -9.55 -7.38 -8.94
CA ILE A 265 -8.48 -7.65 -7.98
C ILE A 265 -8.41 -9.15 -7.65
N THR A 266 -7.22 -9.68 -7.38
CA THR A 266 -7.09 -11.09 -7.00
C THR A 266 -7.33 -11.30 -5.50
N ARG A 267 -7.80 -12.49 -5.16
CA ARG A 267 -7.89 -12.90 -3.75
C ARG A 267 -6.49 -13.01 -3.14
N GLU A 268 -6.41 -12.70 -1.84
CA GLU A 268 -5.19 -12.91 -1.06
C GLU A 268 -4.88 -14.42 -0.96
N MET A 269 -3.66 -14.79 -1.31
CA MET A 269 -3.21 -16.18 -1.29
C MET A 269 -2.45 -16.55 -0.01
N GLN A 270 -2.51 -15.68 0.99
CA GLN A 270 -1.91 -15.87 2.30
C GLN A 270 -3.00 -15.79 3.39
N PRO A 271 -2.87 -16.47 4.53
CA PRO A 271 -3.84 -16.40 5.63
C PRO A 271 -3.75 -15.08 6.43
N VAL A 272 -3.38 -13.96 5.80
CA VAL A 272 -3.14 -12.65 6.45
C VAL A 272 -4.34 -12.20 7.29
N TYR A 273 -5.53 -12.37 6.78
CA TYR A 273 -6.77 -11.91 7.42
C TYR A 273 -7.41 -12.94 8.34
N ARG A 274 -6.81 -14.16 8.40
CA ARG A 274 -7.20 -15.21 9.36
C ARG A 274 -6.53 -15.05 10.72
N VAL A 275 -5.46 -14.28 10.82
CA VAL A 275 -4.52 -14.27 11.93
C VAL A 275 -5.21 -14.11 13.29
N GLY A 276 -5.07 -15.15 14.12
CA GLY A 276 -5.19 -15.03 15.57
C GLY A 276 -3.81 -14.74 16.16
N THR A 277 -3.74 -14.25 17.40
CA THR A 277 -2.46 -14.00 18.06
C THR A 277 -1.58 -15.26 18.03
N LEU A 278 -0.43 -15.22 17.34
CA LEU A 278 0.62 -16.25 17.40
C LEU A 278 1.00 -16.61 18.86
N ALA A 279 0.77 -15.69 19.80
CA ALA A 279 0.95 -15.91 21.23
C ALA A 279 0.06 -17.04 21.81
N GLY A 280 -1.14 -17.28 21.27
CA GLY A 280 -2.01 -18.36 21.75
C GLY A 280 -1.56 -19.75 21.30
N GLN A 281 -1.00 -19.88 20.10
CA GLN A 281 -0.54 -21.16 19.57
C GLN A 281 0.88 -21.50 20.03
N GLY A 282 1.80 -20.52 20.12
CA GLY A 282 3.14 -20.73 20.67
C GLY A 282 3.12 -21.15 22.14
N ALA A 283 2.20 -20.62 22.96
CA ALA A 283 2.04 -21.01 24.36
C ALA A 283 1.42 -22.42 24.52
N ALA A 284 0.56 -22.85 23.60
CA ALA A 284 0.01 -24.20 23.58
C ALA A 284 1.07 -25.24 23.13
N LEU A 285 1.86 -24.92 22.11
CA LEU A 285 2.98 -25.77 21.64
C LEU A 285 4.12 -25.83 22.66
N ALA A 286 4.48 -24.73 23.32
CA ALA A 286 5.50 -24.73 24.36
C ALA A 286 5.09 -25.51 25.63
N ARG A 287 3.78 -25.58 25.94
CA ARG A 287 3.24 -26.42 27.02
C ARG A 287 3.17 -27.90 26.63
N ALA A 288 2.99 -28.21 25.34
CA ALA A 288 2.88 -29.59 24.86
C ALA A 288 4.23 -30.28 24.63
N SER A 289 5.32 -29.51 24.37
CA SER A 289 6.60 -30.08 23.97
C SER A 289 7.64 -30.24 25.08
N GLY A 290 7.44 -29.66 26.26
CA GLY A 290 8.36 -29.88 27.43
C GLY A 290 9.85 -29.58 27.16
N THR A 291 10.19 -28.92 26.05
CA THR A 291 11.57 -28.70 25.62
C THR A 291 12.18 -27.44 26.25
N PRO A 292 13.43 -27.51 26.75
CA PRO A 292 14.12 -26.34 27.25
C PRO A 292 14.46 -25.39 26.10
N THR A 293 14.17 -24.10 26.29
CA THR A 293 14.48 -23.00 25.34
C THR A 293 15.98 -22.96 25.05
N CYS A 294 16.36 -23.12 23.78
CA CYS A 294 17.72 -22.87 23.31
C CYS A 294 18.06 -21.37 23.42
N PRO A 295 19.31 -21.00 23.84
CA PRO A 295 19.75 -19.61 23.87
C PRO A 295 19.98 -19.11 22.43
N GLY A 296 19.17 -18.14 21.99
CA GLY A 296 19.24 -17.52 20.65
C GLY A 296 17.91 -17.23 19.98
N THR A 297 16.79 -17.69 20.53
CA THR A 297 15.45 -17.29 20.07
C THR A 297 15.09 -15.87 20.55
N PRO A 298 14.50 -15.00 19.70
CA PRO A 298 14.03 -13.69 20.12
C PRO A 298 13.11 -13.85 21.33
N GLY A 299 13.41 -13.12 22.40
CA GLY A 299 12.68 -13.23 23.66
C GLY A 299 11.21 -12.92 23.51
N PRO A 300 10.36 -13.37 24.47
CA PRO A 300 8.91 -13.23 24.45
C PRO A 300 8.43 -11.77 24.31
N ALA A 301 9.25 -10.78 24.64
CA ALA A 301 8.95 -9.37 24.46
C ALA A 301 8.91 -8.94 22.98
N LEU A 302 9.75 -9.50 22.12
CA LEU A 302 9.73 -9.21 20.66
C LEU A 302 8.53 -9.89 20.01
N PHE A 303 8.16 -11.10 20.47
CA PHE A 303 6.94 -11.79 20.04
C PHE A 303 5.67 -11.06 20.47
N LEU A 304 5.63 -10.48 21.66
CA LEU A 304 4.51 -9.67 22.14
C LEU A 304 4.39 -8.35 21.38
N PHE A 305 5.50 -7.76 20.97
CA PHE A 305 5.49 -6.53 20.15
C PHE A 305 4.92 -6.79 18.75
N TRP A 306 5.29 -7.89 18.09
CA TRP A 306 4.70 -8.29 16.80
C TRP A 306 3.25 -8.75 16.92
N ALA A 307 2.89 -9.47 18.00
CA ALA A 307 1.52 -9.90 18.25
C ALA A 307 0.56 -8.72 18.55
N ALA A 308 1.08 -7.61 19.06
CA ALA A 308 0.27 -6.42 19.34
C ALA A 308 -0.06 -5.59 18.07
N VAL A 309 0.61 -5.83 16.94
CA VAL A 309 0.52 -5.00 15.73
C VAL A 309 -0.42 -5.59 14.67
N LEU A 310 -0.75 -6.88 14.75
CA LEU A 310 -1.56 -7.57 13.72
C LEU A 310 -2.99 -7.80 14.20
N HIS A 311 -3.80 -6.75 14.20
CA HIS A 311 -5.18 -6.89 14.66
C HIS A 311 -6.19 -7.22 13.56
N THR A 312 -5.87 -7.05 12.29
CA THR A 312 -6.80 -7.28 11.15
C THR A 312 -8.24 -7.61 11.60
N PHE A 313 -8.79 -8.77 11.28
CA PHE A 313 -10.12 -9.20 11.75
C PHE A 313 -10.08 -10.08 13.02
N TRP A 314 -8.97 -10.18 13.76
CA TRP A 314 -8.84 -11.14 14.85
C TRP A 314 -9.93 -11.03 15.90
N GLN A 315 -10.20 -9.81 16.38
CA GLN A 315 -11.22 -9.59 17.41
C GLN A 315 -12.61 -9.91 16.88
N TYR A 316 -12.93 -9.48 15.67
CA TYR A 316 -14.19 -9.77 15.00
C TYR A 316 -14.42 -11.29 14.84
N ARG A 317 -13.40 -12.03 14.40
CA ARG A 317 -13.46 -13.49 14.26
C ARG A 317 -13.66 -14.21 15.60
N LYS A 318 -13.02 -13.70 16.65
CA LYS A 318 -13.20 -14.23 18.01
C LYS A 318 -14.63 -14.03 18.52
N GLU A 319 -15.22 -12.87 18.24
CA GLU A 319 -16.61 -12.53 18.61
C GLU A 319 -17.62 -13.27 17.72
N ASN A 320 -17.23 -13.62 16.49
CA ASN A 320 -18.05 -14.26 15.47
C ASN A 320 -17.43 -15.59 14.97
N PRO A 321 -17.45 -16.69 15.73
CA PRO A 321 -16.72 -17.92 15.39
C PRO A 321 -17.15 -18.60 14.09
N ARG A 322 -18.35 -18.28 13.57
CA ARG A 322 -18.89 -18.83 12.32
C ARG A 322 -18.68 -17.91 11.10
N THR A 323 -17.95 -16.82 11.28
CA THR A 323 -17.70 -15.89 10.17
C THR A 323 -16.85 -16.53 9.08
N ARG A 324 -17.13 -16.15 7.84
CA ARG A 324 -16.32 -16.52 6.67
C ARG A 324 -15.14 -15.56 6.45
N VAL A 325 -15.12 -14.44 7.16
CA VAL A 325 -14.07 -13.41 7.04
C VAL A 325 -12.70 -13.99 7.39
N GLY A 326 -11.75 -13.86 6.48
CA GLY A 326 -10.41 -14.41 6.61
C GLY A 326 -10.30 -15.92 6.42
N ASP A 327 -11.35 -16.64 6.09
CA ASP A 327 -11.29 -18.07 5.76
C ASP A 327 -10.85 -18.31 4.31
N PRO A 328 -10.28 -19.50 4.00
CA PRO A 328 -9.81 -19.81 2.65
C PRO A 328 -10.97 -19.97 1.65
N PRO A 329 -10.70 -19.75 0.35
CA PRO A 329 -11.68 -20.09 -0.70
C PRO A 329 -11.95 -21.61 -0.73
N PRO A 330 -13.07 -22.07 -1.36
CA PRO A 330 -14.02 -21.26 -2.14
C PRO A 330 -15.08 -20.53 -1.29
N GLU A 331 -15.46 -21.09 -0.12
CA GLU A 331 -16.57 -20.55 0.69
C GLU A 331 -16.12 -19.37 1.57
N GLY A 332 -14.84 -19.28 1.90
CA GLY A 332 -14.27 -18.22 2.73
C GLY A 332 -14.08 -16.90 2.00
N LEU A 333 -13.83 -15.85 2.77
CA LEU A 333 -13.50 -14.51 2.31
C LEU A 333 -12.05 -14.20 2.72
N PRO A 334 -11.04 -14.65 1.95
CA PRO A 334 -9.63 -14.53 2.32
C PRO A 334 -9.10 -13.09 2.30
N GLY A 335 -9.87 -12.15 1.72
CA GLY A 335 -9.43 -10.81 1.40
C GLY A 335 -8.82 -10.72 0.00
N PHE A 336 -8.21 -9.58 -0.28
CA PHE A 336 -7.63 -9.26 -1.58
C PHE A 336 -6.14 -8.95 -1.48
N ASN A 337 -5.45 -8.99 -2.64
CA ASN A 337 -4.07 -8.56 -2.78
C ASN A 337 -3.96 -7.51 -3.88
N SER A 338 -3.43 -6.33 -3.55
CA SER A 338 -3.41 -5.14 -4.40
C SER A 338 -2.23 -5.06 -5.37
N GLY A 339 -1.39 -6.10 -5.46
CA GLY A 339 -0.22 -6.09 -6.37
C GLY A 339 -0.54 -6.01 -7.85
N VAL A 340 -1.76 -6.43 -8.25
CA VAL A 340 -2.32 -6.23 -9.59
C VAL A 340 -3.79 -5.87 -9.44
N MET A 341 -4.17 -4.67 -9.88
CA MET A 341 -5.54 -4.16 -9.81
C MET A 341 -5.98 -3.53 -11.11
N LEU A 342 -7.23 -3.76 -11.47
CA LEU A 342 -7.92 -3.07 -12.54
C LEU A 342 -8.88 -2.06 -11.92
N LEU A 343 -8.69 -0.79 -12.21
CA LEU A 343 -9.53 0.30 -11.71
C LEU A 343 -10.36 0.86 -12.87
N ASP A 344 -11.66 0.60 -12.89
CA ASP A 344 -12.58 1.26 -13.81
C ASP A 344 -12.96 2.63 -13.24
N LEU A 345 -12.12 3.64 -13.56
CA LEU A 345 -12.24 4.98 -13.02
C LEU A 345 -13.56 5.65 -13.43
N GLY A 346 -14.09 5.30 -14.61
CA GLY A 346 -15.40 5.76 -15.05
C GLY A 346 -16.49 5.24 -14.13
N ALA A 347 -16.55 3.92 -13.95
CA ALA A 347 -17.51 3.29 -13.05
C ALA A 347 -17.31 3.73 -11.57
N MET A 348 -16.07 3.93 -11.12
CA MET A 348 -15.79 4.44 -9.77
C MET A 348 -16.35 5.87 -9.57
N ARG A 349 -16.28 6.75 -10.58
CA ARG A 349 -16.86 8.10 -10.50
C ARG A 349 -18.37 8.06 -10.38
N GLU A 350 -19.03 7.18 -11.11
CA GLU A 350 -20.48 7.03 -11.15
C GLU A 350 -21.05 6.26 -9.94
N SER A 351 -20.24 5.41 -9.28
CA SER A 351 -20.68 4.59 -8.17
C SER A 351 -20.95 5.40 -6.90
N ALA A 352 -22.23 5.71 -6.63
CA ALA A 352 -22.63 6.37 -5.40
C ALA A 352 -22.21 5.56 -4.14
N LEU A 353 -22.32 4.23 -4.20
CA LEU A 353 -21.92 3.33 -3.13
C LEU A 353 -20.42 3.44 -2.84
N TYR A 354 -19.58 3.30 -3.88
CA TYR A 354 -18.13 3.37 -3.70
C TYR A 354 -17.69 4.72 -3.12
N ASN A 355 -18.22 5.82 -3.67
CA ASN A 355 -17.90 7.17 -3.19
C ASN A 355 -18.40 7.43 -1.75
N GLN A 356 -19.49 6.80 -1.33
CA GLN A 356 -19.90 6.85 0.08
C GLN A 356 -18.93 6.11 1.02
N LEU A 357 -18.39 4.97 0.59
CA LEU A 357 -17.44 4.18 1.39
C LEU A 357 -16.12 4.91 1.63
N LEU A 358 -15.74 5.85 0.75
CA LEU A 358 -14.55 6.70 0.92
C LEU A 358 -14.71 7.79 2.00
N LYS A 359 -15.94 8.10 2.43
CA LYS A 359 -16.15 9.12 3.46
C LYS A 359 -15.56 8.70 4.79
N PRO A 360 -14.82 9.58 5.50
CA PRO A 360 -14.15 9.25 6.77
C PRO A 360 -15.08 8.61 7.82
N SER A 361 -16.35 9.06 7.87
CA SER A 361 -17.35 8.49 8.80
C SER A 361 -17.70 7.04 8.48
N ASN A 362 -17.76 6.66 7.20
CA ASN A 362 -18.10 5.31 6.78
C ASN A 362 -16.89 4.37 6.93
N VAL A 363 -15.68 4.86 6.63
CA VAL A 363 -14.44 4.15 6.92
C VAL A 363 -14.35 3.82 8.42
N ALA A 364 -14.61 4.80 9.28
CA ALA A 364 -14.62 4.61 10.72
C ALA A 364 -15.67 3.58 11.15
N LYS A 365 -16.90 3.71 10.64
CA LYS A 365 -18.02 2.81 10.95
C LYS A 365 -17.68 1.36 10.59
N LEU A 366 -17.15 1.11 9.39
CA LEU A 366 -16.78 -0.25 8.96
C LEU A 366 -15.60 -0.79 9.76
N ALA A 367 -14.57 0.03 10.02
CA ALA A 367 -13.43 -0.38 10.83
C ALA A 367 -13.86 -0.76 12.26
N ASP A 368 -14.79 -0.03 12.85
CA ASP A 368 -15.34 -0.34 14.17
C ASP A 368 -16.25 -1.59 14.15
N GLN A 369 -17.08 -1.76 13.11
CA GLN A 369 -17.93 -2.93 12.91
C GLN A 369 -17.12 -4.23 12.87
N TYR A 370 -16.05 -4.24 12.09
CA TYR A 370 -15.16 -5.39 11.93
C TYR A 370 -14.03 -5.46 12.97
N ARG A 371 -13.99 -4.53 13.94
CA ARG A 371 -12.87 -4.39 14.90
C ARG A 371 -11.52 -4.34 14.19
N PHE A 372 -11.51 -3.77 12.99
CA PHE A 372 -10.38 -3.84 12.05
C PHE A 372 -9.27 -2.86 12.41
N ARG A 373 -8.05 -3.34 12.39
CA ARG A 373 -6.82 -2.55 12.41
C ARG A 373 -5.86 -3.15 11.41
N GLY A 374 -5.62 -2.42 10.35
CA GLY A 374 -4.79 -2.86 9.25
C GLY A 374 -3.35 -2.35 9.32
N HIS A 375 -2.55 -2.81 8.35
CA HIS A 375 -1.14 -2.45 8.20
C HIS A 375 -0.64 -2.58 6.76
N LEU A 376 -1.52 -2.90 5.80
CA LEU A 376 -1.20 -3.16 4.39
C LEU A 376 -1.73 -2.08 3.42
N GLY A 377 -2.10 -0.90 3.94
CA GLY A 377 -2.49 0.22 3.10
C GLY A 377 -3.85 0.02 2.41
N ASP A 378 -3.89 0.27 1.11
CA ASP A 378 -5.09 0.15 0.27
C ASP A 378 -5.67 -1.27 0.23
N GLN A 379 -4.82 -2.27 0.24
CA GLN A 379 -5.21 -3.69 0.29
C GLN A 379 -6.17 -3.97 1.45
N ASP A 380 -5.89 -3.39 2.63
CA ASP A 380 -6.73 -3.55 3.82
C ASP A 380 -8.09 -2.87 3.65
N PHE A 381 -8.13 -1.69 3.04
CA PHE A 381 -9.38 -1.01 2.75
C PHE A 381 -10.23 -1.79 1.76
N PHE A 382 -9.65 -2.22 0.62
CA PHE A 382 -10.37 -3.03 -0.36
C PHE A 382 -10.86 -4.35 0.23
N THR A 383 -10.04 -5.00 1.06
CA THR A 383 -10.45 -6.20 1.77
C THR A 383 -11.63 -5.94 2.69
N MET A 384 -11.60 -4.87 3.48
CA MET A 384 -12.67 -4.54 4.43
C MET A 384 -13.99 -4.22 3.72
N ILE A 385 -13.97 -3.38 2.69
CA ILE A 385 -15.20 -3.07 1.95
C ILE A 385 -15.70 -4.26 1.13
N GLY A 386 -14.81 -5.14 0.66
CA GLY A 386 -15.17 -6.36 -0.06
C GLY A 386 -15.82 -7.43 0.81
N MET A 387 -15.66 -7.38 2.14
CA MET A 387 -16.43 -8.22 3.08
C MET A 387 -17.90 -7.82 3.12
N GLU A 388 -18.20 -6.53 2.95
CA GLU A 388 -19.54 -5.96 3.02
C GLU A 388 -20.20 -5.82 1.64
N HIS A 389 -19.42 -5.45 0.64
CA HIS A 389 -19.87 -5.09 -0.70
C HIS A 389 -19.09 -5.84 -1.78
N PRO A 390 -19.19 -7.19 -1.85
CA PRO A 390 -18.48 -7.97 -2.86
C PRO A 390 -18.89 -7.63 -4.30
N GLU A 391 -20.07 -7.03 -4.51
CA GLU A 391 -20.55 -6.58 -5.82
C GLU A 391 -19.71 -5.49 -6.45
N LEU A 392 -18.92 -4.76 -5.68
CA LEU A 392 -17.98 -3.75 -6.19
C LEU A 392 -16.74 -4.35 -6.85
N PHE A 393 -16.52 -5.66 -6.67
CA PHE A 393 -15.29 -6.33 -7.06
C PHE A 393 -15.50 -7.41 -8.11
N TYR A 394 -14.61 -7.43 -9.10
CA TYR A 394 -14.41 -8.55 -10.00
C TYR A 394 -13.18 -9.36 -9.54
N PRO A 395 -13.36 -10.59 -9.02
CA PRO A 395 -12.24 -11.43 -8.63
C PRO A 395 -11.46 -11.90 -9.85
N LEU A 396 -10.27 -11.35 -10.06
CA LEU A 396 -9.35 -11.81 -11.09
C LEU A 396 -8.86 -13.23 -10.81
N ALA A 397 -8.62 -14.00 -11.88
CA ALA A 397 -7.96 -15.29 -11.76
C ALA A 397 -6.58 -15.13 -11.10
N CYS A 398 -6.23 -16.06 -10.20
CA CYS A 398 -4.97 -16.03 -9.44
C CYS A 398 -3.70 -15.98 -10.32
N GLY A 399 -3.81 -16.44 -11.57
CA GLY A 399 -2.71 -16.39 -12.54
C GLY A 399 -2.28 -14.97 -12.92
N TRP A 400 -3.17 -13.96 -12.77
CA TRP A 400 -2.84 -12.56 -13.01
C TRP A 400 -2.05 -11.90 -11.87
N ASN A 401 -2.01 -12.53 -10.71
CA ASN A 401 -1.22 -12.07 -9.56
C ASN A 401 -0.80 -13.28 -8.73
N ARG A 402 0.09 -14.13 -9.29
CA ARG A 402 0.59 -15.33 -8.62
C ARG A 402 1.55 -14.94 -7.51
N GLN A 403 1.03 -14.79 -6.30
CA GLN A 403 1.78 -14.45 -5.10
C GLN A 403 2.73 -15.58 -4.72
N LEU A 404 4.00 -15.24 -4.42
CA LEU A 404 5.06 -16.22 -4.15
C LEU A 404 5.45 -16.32 -2.67
N CYS A 405 4.92 -15.43 -1.82
CA CYS A 405 5.19 -15.44 -0.38
C CYS A 405 4.76 -16.76 0.26
N THR A 406 5.66 -17.36 1.03
CA THR A 406 5.41 -18.59 1.81
C THR A 406 5.65 -18.39 3.31
N TRP A 407 5.88 -17.17 3.74
CA TRP A 407 6.24 -16.86 5.13
C TRP A 407 5.24 -17.44 6.13
N TRP A 408 3.94 -17.33 5.87
CA TRP A 408 2.88 -17.81 6.77
C TRP A 408 2.87 -19.33 6.93
N ARG A 409 3.26 -20.09 5.87
CA ARG A 409 3.40 -21.56 5.95
C ARG A 409 4.35 -21.96 7.07
N ASP A 410 5.45 -21.24 7.18
CA ASP A 410 6.56 -21.56 8.07
C ASP A 410 6.38 -20.91 9.47
N HIS A 411 5.31 -20.09 9.64
CA HIS A 411 5.02 -19.34 10.85
C HIS A 411 3.65 -19.68 11.47
N GLY A 412 3.29 -20.97 11.49
CA GLY A 412 2.16 -21.49 12.25
C GLY A 412 0.84 -21.69 11.47
N TYR A 413 0.88 -21.55 10.13
CA TYR A 413 -0.30 -21.73 9.28
C TYR A 413 -0.12 -22.83 8.23
N GLY A 414 0.85 -23.74 8.42
CA GLY A 414 1.17 -24.81 7.47
C GLY A 414 -0.01 -25.72 7.15
N ASP A 415 -0.87 -25.98 8.13
CA ASP A 415 -2.08 -26.83 8.03
C ASP A 415 -3.14 -26.26 7.09
N VAL A 416 -3.29 -24.93 7.04
CA VAL A 416 -4.30 -24.25 6.20
C VAL A 416 -3.71 -23.53 4.99
N PHE A 417 -2.40 -23.39 4.94
CA PHE A 417 -1.71 -22.56 3.94
C PHE A 417 -2.08 -22.94 2.51
N GLN A 418 -2.07 -24.23 2.19
CA GLN A 418 -2.35 -24.72 0.83
C GLN A 418 -3.78 -24.41 0.36
N MET A 419 -4.72 -24.23 1.27
CA MET A 419 -6.10 -23.85 0.93
C MET A 419 -6.19 -22.43 0.38
N TYR A 420 -5.27 -21.54 0.76
CA TYR A 420 -5.15 -20.19 0.21
C TYR A 420 -4.22 -20.15 -1.01
N TYR A 421 -3.09 -20.82 -0.92
CA TYR A 421 -1.97 -20.72 -1.85
C TYR A 421 -2.20 -21.43 -3.18
N ARG A 422 -3.21 -22.30 -3.27
CA ARG A 422 -3.56 -23.02 -4.49
C ARG A 422 -4.00 -22.04 -5.58
N CYS A 423 -3.37 -22.16 -6.74
CA CYS A 423 -3.72 -21.41 -7.94
C CYS A 423 -3.74 -22.39 -9.11
N GLU A 424 -4.89 -22.51 -9.76
CA GLU A 424 -5.07 -23.42 -10.89
C GLU A 424 -5.00 -22.63 -12.21
N GLY A 425 -4.54 -23.30 -13.26
CA GLY A 425 -4.43 -22.71 -14.58
C GLY A 425 -3.06 -22.10 -14.89
N LEU A 426 -3.02 -21.25 -15.90
CA LEU A 426 -1.80 -20.59 -16.35
C LEU A 426 -1.43 -19.43 -15.43
N VAL A 427 -0.13 -19.26 -15.22
CA VAL A 427 0.42 -18.09 -14.52
C VAL A 427 0.84 -17.07 -15.56
N TYR A 428 0.21 -15.92 -15.51
CA TYR A 428 0.44 -14.78 -16.41
C TYR A 428 1.42 -13.76 -15.81
N ILE A 429 1.32 -13.53 -14.47
CA ILE A 429 2.19 -12.60 -13.75
C ILE A 429 2.60 -13.26 -12.42
N TYR A 430 3.90 -13.37 -12.18
CA TYR A 430 4.44 -13.68 -10.85
C TYR A 430 4.55 -12.40 -10.03
N HIS A 431 4.24 -12.48 -8.75
CA HIS A 431 4.39 -11.42 -7.76
C HIS A 431 5.35 -11.87 -6.66
N GLY A 432 6.52 -11.21 -6.61
CA GLY A 432 7.58 -11.48 -5.64
C GLY A 432 7.34 -10.85 -4.27
N ASN A 433 6.07 -10.86 -3.83
CA ASN A 433 5.68 -10.31 -2.53
C ASN A 433 6.48 -10.91 -1.37
N CYS A 434 6.62 -10.20 -0.24
CA CYS A 434 7.49 -10.58 0.90
C CYS A 434 8.97 -10.79 0.52
N ASN A 435 9.48 -10.13 -0.51
CA ASN A 435 10.83 -10.38 -1.07
C ASN A 435 11.06 -11.82 -1.54
N SER A 436 10.01 -12.52 -1.94
CA SER A 436 10.15 -13.87 -2.47
C SER A 436 10.89 -13.88 -3.80
N PRO A 437 11.83 -14.82 -4.03
CA PRO A 437 12.51 -14.94 -5.32
C PRO A 437 11.50 -15.33 -6.40
N ILE A 438 11.58 -14.65 -7.55
CA ILE A 438 10.73 -14.94 -8.70
C ILE A 438 11.46 -15.96 -9.59
N PRO A 439 10.80 -17.04 -10.04
CA PRO A 439 11.38 -18.03 -10.91
C PRO A 439 11.89 -17.45 -12.24
N ASP A 440 13.01 -17.97 -12.75
CA ASP A 440 13.64 -17.49 -13.99
C ASP A 440 13.09 -18.15 -15.27
N TYR A 441 12.29 -19.22 -15.15
CA TYR A 441 11.69 -19.96 -16.26
C TYR A 441 10.31 -19.46 -16.66
#